data_69629eabe2acda276360b5e389c89cd6
#
_entry.id   69629eabe2acda276360b5e389c89cd6
#
_cell.length_a   1.000
_cell.length_b   1.000
_cell.length_c   1.000
_cell.angle_alpha   90.00
_cell.angle_beta   90.00
_cell.angle_gamma   90.00
#
_symmetry.space_group_name_H-M   'P 1'
#
loop_
_entity.id
_entity.type
_entity.pdbx_description
1 polymer ?
#
loop_
_entity_poly.entity_id
_entity_poly.type
_entity_poly.pdbx_seq_one_letter_code
_entity_poly.pdbx_strand_id
1 'polypeptide(L)'
;MRSRGGFKSSAGLSAVRSCLLLLFIHIGAPLEARRVRGGRAQSRRMQPQQQEQQQAGQQRLEGPESFPLDFTAVESNMDNFMVQVKNLAQSLYPCSAQKLEQNMKLHLLKNSSVTCNDGSPAGYYIKESKGSRRWLLFLEGGWYCFNRQTCSSRYETMRSLMSSSQWPQSRKGTGVLSPEPEENPHWWNANMVFLPYCSSDVWSGAMPKTEHNDYAFMGSLIIKEVVKELLTKGLDKAKVLLLAGSSAGGTGVLLNVDHVAEQLQSAGHGGVQVRGLADSGWFLDNKQYKVTDCLDTISCAPTEAIKRGIRHWGGLVPESCRQAHVGEEWNCFFGYKVYPTLKSPVFVVQWLFDEAQLTANNIHLTGQPVHEGQWRYIQNLGQELRSTLRDVPAMFAPACLSHELITRTNWMDIQVKGTSLPRALHCWDRSLQSSLHLNSSQGLKKPRSPPLRGCPLHLMDSCPWPHCNPSCPTIRDQLTGQEMSVVQFLKHMGFDVQKMAQQQGMEPRKLLGMLSNGS
;
A
#
# COMPACT_ATOMS: atom_id res chain seq x y z
N MET A 1 -38.58 10.05 -61.74
CA MET A 1 -38.54 8.69 -62.28
C MET A 1 -38.18 7.77 -61.07
N ARG A 2 -39.17 7.17 -60.46
CA ARG A 2 -39.62 5.74 -60.53
C ARG A 2 -38.42 4.76 -60.51
N SER A 3 -38.28 3.75 -59.61
CA SER A 3 -39.25 2.86 -58.92
C SER A 3 -38.48 2.08 -57.86
N ARG A 4 -38.93 1.88 -56.62
CA ARG A 4 -39.79 0.79 -56.09
C ARG A 4 -39.31 -0.64 -56.33
N GLY A 5 -39.10 -1.35 -55.21
CA GLY A 5 -39.10 -2.79 -54.99
C GLY A 5 -38.29 -3.10 -53.72
N GLY A 6 -38.73 -3.46 -52.63
CA GLY A 6 -39.94 -4.06 -52.08
C GLY A 6 -39.89 -5.58 -52.13
N PHE A 7 -39.31 -6.23 -51.06
CA PHE A 7 -39.79 -7.59 -50.67
C PHE A 7 -39.61 -7.84 -49.18
N LYS A 8 -40.68 -8.32 -48.62
CA LYS A 8 -40.92 -8.70 -47.21
C LYS A 8 -40.58 -10.16 -46.95
N SER A 9 -40.58 -10.45 -45.67
CA SER A 9 -40.95 -11.67 -44.95
C SER A 9 -39.76 -12.56 -44.60
N SER A 10 -39.71 -13.23 -43.49
CA SER A 10 -40.53 -13.42 -42.29
C SER A 10 -39.78 -14.29 -41.31
N ALA A 11 -39.92 -13.93 -40.05
CA ALA A 11 -40.26 -14.80 -38.92
C ALA A 11 -39.39 -16.01 -38.58
N GLY A 12 -39.10 -16.11 -37.28
CA GLY A 12 -38.79 -17.32 -36.53
C GLY A 12 -37.99 -16.99 -35.30
N LEU A 13 -38.61 -16.52 -34.26
CA LEU A 13 -38.87 -17.12 -32.95
C LEU A 13 -37.91 -18.22 -32.55
N SER A 14 -37.12 -18.03 -31.44
CA SER A 14 -37.37 -18.78 -30.21
C SER A 14 -36.55 -18.24 -29.07
N ALA A 15 -37.25 -17.78 -28.06
CA ALA A 15 -36.73 -17.48 -26.73
C ALA A 15 -36.57 -18.79 -25.96
N VAL A 16 -35.53 -18.96 -25.22
CA VAL A 16 -35.50 -19.85 -24.06
C VAL A 16 -34.89 -19.11 -22.88
N ARG A 17 -35.78 -18.63 -22.04
CA ARG A 17 -35.55 -18.36 -20.62
C ARG A 17 -35.29 -19.68 -19.91
N SER A 18 -34.30 -19.76 -19.06
CA SER A 18 -34.30 -20.72 -17.95
C SER A 18 -33.79 -20.01 -16.71
N CYS A 19 -34.77 -19.54 -15.93
CA CYS A 19 -34.65 -19.37 -14.48
C CYS A 19 -34.55 -20.74 -13.84
N LEU A 20 -33.59 -20.95 -12.98
CA LEU A 20 -33.59 -22.02 -11.98
C LEU A 20 -33.45 -21.42 -10.59
N LEU A 21 -34.60 -21.23 -9.98
CA LEU A 21 -34.83 -21.18 -8.53
C LEU A 21 -34.50 -22.57 -7.96
N LEU A 22 -33.68 -22.65 -6.96
CA LEU A 22 -33.60 -23.79 -6.05
C LEU A 22 -34.04 -23.36 -4.65
N LEU A 23 -35.20 -23.92 -4.31
CA LEU A 23 -35.88 -23.85 -3.04
C LEU A 23 -35.11 -24.61 -1.94
N PHE A 24 -35.17 -24.04 -0.76
CA PHE A 24 -34.86 -24.65 0.52
C PHE A 24 -35.76 -25.85 0.80
N ILE A 25 -35.19 -26.95 1.32
CA ILE A 25 -35.91 -27.94 2.11
C ILE A 25 -35.17 -28.16 3.42
N HIS A 26 -35.80 -27.77 4.50
CA HIS A 26 -35.55 -28.16 5.89
C HIS A 26 -36.06 -29.56 6.14
N ILE A 27 -35.28 -30.42 6.77
CA ILE A 27 -35.73 -31.55 7.63
C ILE A 27 -34.61 -31.68 8.67
N GLY A 28 -34.72 -31.46 9.92
CA GLY A 28 -35.45 -31.99 11.01
C GLY A 28 -34.69 -33.14 11.66
N ALA A 29 -34.21 -32.94 12.90
CA ALA A 29 -33.48 -33.83 13.81
C ALA A 29 -34.23 -35.16 14.12
N PRO A 30 -33.77 -36.13 14.95
CA PRO A 30 -33.17 -35.92 16.28
C PRO A 30 -32.10 -36.92 16.78
N LEU A 31 -31.44 -36.54 17.86
CA LEU A 31 -30.92 -37.24 19.05
C LEU A 31 -30.74 -38.78 19.00
N GLU A 32 -29.55 -39.25 19.36
CA GLU A 32 -29.43 -40.28 20.38
C GLU A 32 -28.08 -40.24 21.14
N ALA A 33 -28.21 -40.30 22.45
CA ALA A 33 -27.16 -40.32 23.44
C ALA A 33 -26.64 -41.75 23.64
N ARG A 34 -25.32 -41.92 23.81
CA ARG A 34 -24.82 -43.13 24.47
C ARG A 34 -23.75 -42.79 25.50
N ARG A 35 -24.16 -42.97 26.77
CA ARG A 35 -23.31 -43.06 27.96
C ARG A 35 -22.49 -44.36 27.94
N VAL A 36 -21.23 -44.28 28.31
CA VAL A 36 -20.55 -45.40 29.00
C VAL A 36 -19.76 -44.86 30.19
N ARG A 37 -20.05 -45.42 31.34
CA ARG A 37 -19.36 -45.39 32.66
C ARG A 37 -17.95 -46.00 32.50
N GLY A 38 -16.96 -45.77 33.32
CA GLY A 38 -16.84 -45.43 34.70
C GLY A 38 -15.39 -45.74 35.09
N GLY A 39 -14.92 -45.19 36.18
CA GLY A 39 -13.61 -45.53 36.75
C GLY A 39 -13.21 -44.58 37.90
N ARG A 40 -13.41 -45.01 39.10
CA ARG A 40 -13.30 -44.35 40.42
C ARG A 40 -11.95 -44.71 41.07
N ALA A 41 -11.25 -43.76 41.66
CA ALA A 41 -10.47 -43.95 42.94
C ALA A 41 -10.03 -42.57 43.42
N GLN A 42 -10.59 -42.03 44.45
CA GLN A 42 -10.21 -41.97 45.86
C GLN A 42 -8.87 -41.28 46.11
N SER A 43 -8.89 -40.07 46.60
CA SER A 43 -9.10 -39.58 47.97
C SER A 43 -7.79 -39.43 48.77
N ARG A 44 -7.46 -38.21 49.15
CA ARG A 44 -7.07 -37.91 50.54
C ARG A 44 -7.16 -36.40 50.82
N ARG A 45 -7.95 -36.14 51.80
CA ARG A 45 -8.29 -34.91 52.51
C ARG A 45 -7.24 -34.60 53.57
N MET A 46 -6.82 -33.35 53.78
CA MET A 46 -6.52 -32.79 55.09
C MET A 46 -6.59 -31.27 55.08
N GLN A 47 -7.51 -30.73 55.80
CA GLN A 47 -7.58 -29.46 56.51
C GLN A 47 -7.74 -29.82 57.99
N PRO A 48 -7.70 -28.90 58.96
CA PRO A 48 -7.48 -27.47 59.06
C PRO A 48 -6.56 -27.04 60.25
N GLN A 49 -6.30 -25.75 60.39
CA GLN A 49 -6.55 -25.06 61.69
C GLN A 49 -6.27 -23.55 61.59
N GLN A 50 -7.22 -22.83 62.11
CA GLN A 50 -7.25 -21.39 62.41
C GLN A 50 -6.34 -21.06 63.59
N GLN A 51 -5.79 -19.85 63.59
CA GLN A 51 -5.77 -19.02 64.81
C GLN A 51 -5.66 -17.53 64.45
N GLU A 52 -6.64 -16.79 64.91
CA GLU A 52 -6.70 -15.33 65.00
C GLU A 52 -5.64 -14.82 66.01
N GLN A 53 -5.06 -13.64 65.66
CA GLN A 53 -4.82 -12.64 66.69
C GLN A 53 -4.72 -11.24 66.05
N GLN A 54 -5.59 -10.36 66.53
CA GLN A 54 -5.64 -8.92 66.30
C GLN A 54 -4.39 -8.22 66.83
N GLN A 55 -3.85 -7.26 66.05
CA GLN A 55 -3.30 -6.03 66.64
C GLN A 55 -3.30 -4.89 65.62
N ALA A 56 -3.90 -3.80 66.06
CA ALA A 56 -3.97 -2.53 65.33
C ALA A 56 -2.60 -1.82 65.30
N GLY A 57 -2.22 -1.29 64.16
CA GLY A 57 -1.03 -0.45 64.02
C GLY A 57 -1.11 0.43 62.76
N GLN A 58 -1.05 1.70 62.98
CA GLN A 58 -1.12 2.85 62.08
C GLN A 58 -0.50 2.60 60.69
N GLN A 59 -1.31 2.82 59.65
CA GLN A 59 -0.85 2.94 58.27
C GLN A 59 -0.27 4.32 58.02
N ARG A 60 1.02 4.37 57.78
CA ARG A 60 1.74 5.50 57.18
C ARG A 60 1.60 5.36 55.69
N LEU A 61 1.08 6.34 55.01
CA LEU A 61 1.00 6.43 53.55
C LEU A 61 2.42 6.55 52.98
N GLU A 62 2.95 5.47 52.43
CA GLU A 62 4.12 5.51 51.56
C GLU A 62 3.63 5.66 50.10
N GLY A 63 4.22 6.62 49.38
CA GLY A 63 3.95 6.88 47.99
C GLY A 63 4.47 5.75 47.08
N PRO A 64 4.09 5.72 45.80
CA PRO A 64 4.44 4.61 44.90
C PRO A 64 5.95 4.55 44.68
N GLU A 65 6.56 3.42 45.04
CA GLU A 65 7.93 3.12 44.66
C GLU A 65 8.09 3.13 43.15
N SER A 66 8.99 3.98 42.67
CA SER A 66 9.42 3.97 41.27
C SER A 66 10.35 2.78 41.04
N PHE A 67 9.89 1.76 40.31
CA PHE A 67 10.76 0.69 39.82
C PHE A 67 11.67 1.28 38.73
N PRO A 68 13.01 1.14 38.85
CA PRO A 68 13.90 1.51 37.77
C PRO A 68 13.74 0.50 36.63
N LEU A 69 13.20 0.96 35.49
CA LEU A 69 13.19 0.19 34.26
C LEU A 69 14.62 0.15 33.71
N ASP A 70 15.23 -1.03 33.76
CA ASP A 70 16.52 -1.25 33.11
C ASP A 70 16.34 -1.37 31.60
N PHE A 71 16.71 -0.33 30.88
CA PHE A 71 16.58 -0.23 29.43
C PHE A 71 17.70 -0.93 28.65
N THR A 72 18.70 -1.50 29.31
CA THR A 72 19.83 -2.14 28.63
C THR A 72 19.55 -3.56 28.12
N ALA A 73 18.47 -4.21 28.60
CA ALA A 73 18.06 -5.55 28.20
C ALA A 73 17.03 -5.55 27.02
N VAL A 74 16.61 -4.38 26.53
CA VAL A 74 15.48 -4.24 25.61
C VAL A 74 15.87 -4.55 24.14
N GLU A 75 17.15 -4.61 23.81
CA GLU A 75 17.58 -4.80 22.41
C GLU A 75 17.48 -6.24 21.90
N SER A 76 17.32 -7.24 22.77
CA SER A 76 17.30 -8.65 22.36
C SER A 76 15.91 -9.31 22.30
N ASN A 77 14.85 -8.66 22.80
CA ASN A 77 13.52 -9.28 22.82
C ASN A 77 12.36 -8.25 22.75
N MET A 78 12.26 -7.57 21.63
CA MET A 78 11.23 -6.54 21.39
C MET A 78 9.80 -7.12 21.54
N ASP A 79 9.59 -8.38 21.18
CA ASP A 79 8.28 -9.03 21.25
C ASP A 79 7.83 -9.23 22.70
N ASN A 80 8.75 -9.68 23.60
CA ASN A 80 8.46 -9.79 25.02
C ASN A 80 8.24 -8.41 25.68
N PHE A 81 8.97 -7.40 25.26
CA PHE A 81 8.77 -6.03 25.76
C PHE A 81 7.38 -5.49 25.37
N MET A 82 6.96 -5.69 24.12
CA MET A 82 5.63 -5.27 23.66
C MET A 82 4.51 -6.03 24.38
N VAL A 83 4.70 -7.32 24.66
CA VAL A 83 3.74 -8.11 25.46
C VAL A 83 3.68 -7.59 26.91
N GLN A 84 4.80 -7.27 27.54
CA GLN A 84 4.84 -6.71 28.90
C GLN A 84 4.21 -5.31 28.96
N VAL A 85 4.48 -4.44 27.99
CA VAL A 85 3.85 -3.11 27.88
C VAL A 85 2.35 -3.24 27.67
N LYS A 86 1.90 -4.20 26.86
CA LYS A 86 0.47 -4.48 26.64
C LYS A 86 -0.20 -4.96 27.92
N ASN A 87 0.42 -5.90 28.64
CA ASN A 87 -0.09 -6.42 29.91
C ASN A 87 -0.13 -5.33 30.99
N LEU A 88 0.89 -4.48 31.06
CA LEU A 88 0.94 -3.34 31.97
C LEU A 88 -0.14 -2.30 31.62
N ALA A 89 -0.30 -1.96 30.36
CA ALA A 89 -1.36 -1.07 29.92
C ALA A 89 -2.76 -1.63 30.21
N GLN A 90 -2.96 -2.93 30.04
CA GLN A 90 -4.22 -3.61 30.39
C GLN A 90 -4.49 -3.64 31.90
N SER A 91 -3.46 -3.76 32.73
CA SER A 91 -3.58 -3.75 34.20
C SER A 91 -3.83 -2.34 34.77
N LEU A 92 -3.27 -1.32 34.15
CA LEU A 92 -3.43 0.09 34.59
C LEU A 92 -4.76 0.70 34.15
N TYR A 93 -5.38 0.17 33.12
CA TYR A 93 -6.70 0.57 32.65
C TYR A 93 -7.61 -0.66 32.60
N PRO A 94 -8.36 -0.96 33.67
CA PRO A 94 -9.50 -1.87 33.56
C PRO A 94 -10.54 -1.19 32.68
N CYS A 95 -10.35 -1.30 31.38
CA CYS A 95 -11.30 -0.79 30.40
C CYS A 95 -12.59 -1.59 30.54
N SER A 96 -13.65 -0.95 31.04
CA SER A 96 -14.96 -1.19 30.46
C SER A 96 -14.77 -1.10 28.95
N ALA A 97 -14.92 -2.22 28.24
CA ALA A 97 -14.67 -2.33 26.82
C ALA A 97 -15.72 -1.50 26.05
N GLN A 98 -15.57 -0.21 26.00
CA GLN A 98 -15.95 0.53 24.82
C GLN A 98 -15.03 -0.02 23.73
N LYS A 99 -15.59 -0.87 22.85
CA LYS A 99 -14.96 -1.21 21.56
C LYS A 99 -14.53 0.13 20.95
N LEU A 100 -13.25 0.47 21.08
CA LEU A 100 -12.71 1.61 20.37
C LEU A 100 -13.04 1.37 18.90
N GLU A 101 -13.75 2.30 18.30
CA GLU A 101 -14.13 2.19 16.90
C GLU A 101 -12.86 2.17 16.07
N GLN A 102 -12.52 1.00 15.54
CA GLN A 102 -11.27 0.73 14.85
C GLN A 102 -11.33 1.17 13.38
N ASN A 103 -12.54 1.37 12.87
CA ASN A 103 -12.76 1.75 11.48
C ASN A 103 -12.58 3.26 11.26
N MET A 104 -12.00 3.62 10.13
CA MET A 104 -11.98 4.98 9.63
C MET A 104 -13.39 5.38 9.17
N LYS A 105 -13.84 6.60 9.48
CA LYS A 105 -15.14 7.17 9.10
C LYS A 105 -15.02 8.07 7.90
N LEU A 106 -16.01 8.02 7.01
CA LEU A 106 -16.11 8.87 5.84
C LEU A 106 -16.43 10.32 6.23
N HIS A 107 -15.69 11.25 5.64
CA HIS A 107 -15.95 12.68 5.63
C HIS A 107 -15.92 13.19 4.20
N LEU A 108 -17.02 13.73 3.72
CA LEU A 108 -17.04 14.44 2.45
C LEU A 108 -16.49 15.86 2.66
N LEU A 109 -15.78 16.38 1.66
CA LEU A 109 -15.21 17.72 1.70
C LEU A 109 -16.31 18.78 1.83
N LYS A 110 -16.07 19.77 2.67
CA LYS A 110 -16.97 20.93 2.83
C LYS A 110 -16.96 21.83 1.60
N ASN A 111 -15.84 21.88 0.89
CA ASN A 111 -15.70 22.63 -0.33
C ASN A 111 -16.30 21.83 -1.51
N SER A 112 -17.54 22.13 -1.85
CA SER A 112 -18.29 21.47 -2.93
C SER A 112 -17.73 21.71 -4.34
N SER A 113 -16.79 22.64 -4.52
CA SER A 113 -16.13 22.86 -5.80
C SER A 113 -15.02 21.85 -6.10
N VAL A 114 -14.58 21.06 -5.09
CA VAL A 114 -13.57 20.01 -5.22
C VAL A 114 -14.27 18.65 -5.27
N THR A 115 -14.28 18.04 -6.44
CA THR A 115 -15.13 16.89 -6.75
C THR A 115 -14.35 15.71 -7.31
N CYS A 116 -14.96 14.52 -7.27
CA CYS A 116 -14.59 13.37 -8.08
C CYS A 116 -14.83 13.64 -9.58
N ASN A 117 -14.44 12.69 -10.45
CA ASN A 117 -14.56 12.83 -11.90
C ASN A 117 -15.99 13.18 -12.36
N ASP A 118 -17.01 12.57 -11.78
CA ASP A 118 -18.42 12.76 -12.18
C ASP A 118 -19.08 14.00 -11.58
N GLY A 119 -18.37 14.72 -10.71
CA GLY A 119 -18.89 15.89 -9.99
C GLY A 119 -19.47 15.56 -8.62
N SER A 120 -19.48 14.30 -8.19
CA SER A 120 -19.83 13.92 -6.81
C SER A 120 -18.79 14.48 -5.83
N PRO A 121 -19.17 14.80 -4.56
CA PRO A 121 -18.24 15.37 -3.59
C PRO A 121 -17.05 14.45 -3.33
N ALA A 122 -15.82 14.97 -3.38
CA ALA A 122 -14.66 14.23 -2.92
C ALA A 122 -14.66 14.14 -1.39
N GLY A 123 -13.80 13.27 -0.81
CA GLY A 123 -13.76 13.07 0.63
C GLY A 123 -12.60 12.22 1.06
N TYR A 124 -12.61 11.85 2.34
CA TYR A 124 -11.59 11.02 2.97
C TYR A 124 -12.16 10.21 4.12
N TYR A 125 -11.52 9.11 4.46
CA TYR A 125 -11.80 8.36 5.67
C TYR A 125 -10.77 8.73 6.73
N ILE A 126 -11.19 8.93 7.98
CA ILE A 126 -10.30 9.27 9.07
C ILE A 126 -10.56 8.42 10.31
N LYS A 127 -9.48 8.02 10.98
CA LYS A 127 -9.44 7.53 12.35
C LYS A 127 -8.49 8.43 13.14
N GLU A 128 -9.06 9.24 14.03
CA GLU A 128 -8.30 10.09 14.91
C GLU A 128 -7.71 9.29 16.08
N SER A 129 -6.48 9.59 16.47
CA SER A 129 -5.79 9.01 17.62
C SER A 129 -5.50 10.12 18.63
N LYS A 130 -6.26 10.12 19.73
CA LYS A 130 -6.17 11.17 20.77
C LYS A 130 -4.73 11.27 21.31
N GLY A 131 -4.20 12.50 21.29
CA GLY A 131 -2.86 12.80 21.79
C GLY A 131 -1.71 12.48 20.83
N SER A 132 -1.95 11.79 19.74
CA SER A 132 -0.92 11.52 18.75
C SER A 132 -0.60 12.76 17.92
N ARG A 133 0.70 13.04 17.78
CA ARG A 133 1.22 14.09 16.89
C ARG A 133 1.76 13.54 15.59
N ARG A 134 1.44 12.28 15.27
CA ARG A 134 1.83 11.58 14.03
C ARG A 134 0.58 11.44 13.15
N TRP A 135 0.72 11.79 11.89
CA TRP A 135 -0.34 11.73 10.88
C TRP A 135 0.13 10.89 9.70
N LEU A 136 -0.74 10.05 9.21
CA LEU A 136 -0.53 9.27 8.00
C LEU A 136 -1.68 9.57 7.04
N LEU A 137 -1.36 10.10 5.87
CA LEU A 137 -2.28 10.41 4.79
C LEU A 137 -1.97 9.47 3.62
N PHE A 138 -2.90 8.57 3.31
CA PHE A 138 -2.70 7.54 2.30
C PHE A 138 -3.50 7.84 1.02
N LEU A 139 -2.83 7.80 -0.11
CA LEU A 139 -3.38 7.96 -1.44
C LEU A 139 -3.64 6.58 -2.08
N GLU A 140 -4.90 6.28 -2.39
CA GLU A 140 -5.30 5.03 -3.05
C GLU A 140 -4.79 4.98 -4.48
N GLY A 141 -4.47 3.77 -4.99
CA GLY A 141 -4.11 3.51 -6.38
C GLY A 141 -5.31 3.20 -7.28
N GLY A 142 -5.05 2.76 -8.50
CA GLY A 142 -6.12 2.30 -9.40
C GLY A 142 -6.02 2.79 -10.85
N TRP A 143 -4.82 2.83 -11.43
CA TRP A 143 -4.61 3.27 -12.82
C TRP A 143 -5.07 4.73 -13.07
N TYR A 144 -5.49 5.06 -14.29
CA TYR A 144 -5.93 6.38 -14.74
C TYR A 144 -6.71 6.27 -16.06
N CYS A 145 -7.22 7.38 -16.57
CA CYS A 145 -7.70 7.50 -17.95
C CYS A 145 -7.15 8.79 -18.57
N PHE A 146 -6.94 8.83 -19.88
CA PHE A 146 -6.18 9.90 -20.53
C PHE A 146 -6.88 10.54 -21.75
N ASN A 147 -8.10 10.14 -22.03
CA ASN A 147 -8.97 10.75 -23.05
C ASN A 147 -10.44 10.43 -22.75
N ARG A 148 -11.35 11.04 -23.49
CA ARG A 148 -12.80 10.86 -23.31
C ARG A 148 -13.22 9.39 -23.37
N GLN A 149 -12.71 8.62 -24.34
CA GLN A 149 -13.07 7.22 -24.54
C GLN A 149 -12.62 6.33 -23.37
N THR A 150 -11.34 6.44 -22.96
CA THR A 150 -10.80 5.65 -21.85
C THR A 150 -11.47 6.03 -20.54
N CYS A 151 -11.85 7.30 -20.34
CA CYS A 151 -12.54 7.74 -19.13
C CYS A 151 -14.00 7.26 -19.11
N SER A 152 -14.70 7.26 -20.25
CA SER A 152 -16.06 6.71 -20.31
C SER A 152 -16.09 5.21 -20.04
N SER A 153 -15.18 4.45 -20.63
CA SER A 153 -15.03 3.02 -20.34
C SER A 153 -14.73 2.76 -18.88
N ARG A 154 -13.84 3.57 -18.27
CA ARG A 154 -13.52 3.49 -16.83
C ARG A 154 -14.74 3.81 -15.96
N TYR A 155 -15.55 4.79 -16.34
CA TYR A 155 -16.76 5.14 -15.60
C TYR A 155 -17.81 4.02 -15.62
N GLU A 156 -17.89 3.27 -16.72
CA GLU A 156 -18.78 2.11 -16.86
C GLU A 156 -18.29 0.91 -16.04
N THR A 157 -16.97 0.63 -16.04
CA THR A 157 -16.39 -0.59 -15.49
C THR A 157 -15.81 -0.44 -14.08
N MET A 158 -15.38 0.77 -13.69
CA MET A 158 -14.68 1.08 -12.42
C MET A 158 -15.25 2.33 -11.75
N ARG A 159 -16.57 2.44 -11.67
CA ARG A 159 -17.28 3.64 -11.22
C ARG A 159 -16.85 4.13 -9.83
N SER A 160 -16.54 3.23 -8.92
CA SER A 160 -16.07 3.58 -7.57
C SER A 160 -14.75 4.36 -7.56
N LEU A 161 -13.96 4.28 -8.64
CA LEU A 161 -12.71 5.05 -8.85
C LEU A 161 -12.93 6.37 -9.60
N MET A 162 -14.19 6.78 -9.82
CA MET A 162 -14.57 8.01 -10.49
C MET A 162 -15.71 8.76 -9.81
N SER A 163 -16.31 8.17 -8.77
CA SER A 163 -17.49 8.68 -8.06
C SER A 163 -17.46 8.31 -6.60
N SER A 164 -17.93 9.20 -5.74
CA SER A 164 -18.12 8.94 -4.31
C SER A 164 -19.51 8.41 -3.96
N SER A 165 -20.42 8.31 -4.92
CA SER A 165 -21.84 8.01 -4.69
C SER A 165 -22.11 6.66 -4.00
N GLN A 166 -21.17 5.73 -4.09
CA GLN A 166 -21.29 4.38 -3.51
C GLN A 166 -20.24 4.10 -2.42
N TRP A 167 -19.55 5.10 -1.93
CA TRP A 167 -18.56 4.89 -0.88
C TRP A 167 -19.24 4.49 0.44
N PRO A 168 -18.75 3.45 1.13
CA PRO A 168 -19.30 3.04 2.42
C PRO A 168 -19.00 4.10 3.50
N GLN A 169 -19.82 4.15 4.55
CA GLN A 169 -19.67 5.12 5.64
C GLN A 169 -18.41 4.89 6.50
N SER A 170 -17.86 3.70 6.46
CA SER A 170 -16.65 3.36 7.20
C SER A 170 -15.77 2.40 6.41
N ARG A 171 -14.47 2.42 6.71
CA ARG A 171 -13.45 1.55 6.10
C ARG A 171 -12.51 1.03 7.18
N LYS A 172 -12.19 -0.27 7.14
CA LYS A 172 -11.14 -0.85 7.97
C LYS A 172 -9.76 -0.50 7.40
N GLY A 173 -8.83 -0.05 8.25
CA GLY A 173 -7.43 0.10 7.89
C GLY A 173 -6.68 -1.23 7.98
N THR A 174 -5.78 -1.50 7.02
CA THR A 174 -4.91 -2.69 6.98
C THR A 174 -3.48 -2.29 6.66
N GLY A 175 -2.52 -3.14 6.98
CA GLY A 175 -1.11 -2.84 6.78
C GLY A 175 -0.66 -1.61 7.57
N VAL A 176 -0.06 -0.64 6.91
CA VAL A 176 0.38 0.63 7.51
C VAL A 176 -0.77 1.49 8.05
N LEU A 177 -2.00 1.21 7.61
CA LEU A 177 -3.24 1.86 8.08
C LEU A 177 -3.94 1.07 9.19
N SER A 178 -3.42 -0.08 9.60
CA SER A 178 -4.01 -0.88 10.66
C SER A 178 -3.86 -0.18 12.02
N PRO A 179 -4.92 -0.11 12.83
CA PRO A 179 -4.86 0.37 14.21
C PRO A 179 -4.34 -0.69 15.19
N GLU A 180 -4.04 -1.90 14.71
CA GLU A 180 -3.58 -3.00 15.53
C GLU A 180 -2.04 -3.00 15.62
N PRO A 181 -1.44 -2.96 16.82
CA PRO A 181 0.02 -2.92 16.98
C PRO A 181 0.70 -4.18 16.46
N GLU A 182 0.02 -5.33 16.48
CA GLU A 182 0.52 -6.59 15.94
C GLU A 182 0.69 -6.56 14.41
N GLU A 183 -0.17 -5.84 13.70
CA GLU A 183 -0.10 -5.68 12.25
C GLU A 183 0.73 -4.44 11.85
N ASN A 184 0.72 -3.39 12.69
CA ASN A 184 1.35 -2.10 12.40
C ASN A 184 2.16 -1.59 13.60
N PRO A 185 3.31 -2.17 13.92
CA PRO A 185 4.01 -1.94 15.19
C PRO A 185 4.47 -0.50 15.40
N HIS A 186 4.66 0.27 14.34
CA HIS A 186 5.27 1.61 14.43
C HIS A 186 4.32 2.77 14.13
N TRP A 187 3.17 2.52 13.48
CA TRP A 187 2.23 3.55 13.07
C TRP A 187 0.80 3.34 13.60
N TRP A 188 0.50 2.24 14.29
CA TRP A 188 -0.85 1.88 14.77
C TRP A 188 -1.57 2.99 15.52
N ASN A 189 -0.84 3.85 16.23
CA ASN A 189 -1.36 4.96 17.04
C ASN A 189 -1.32 6.32 16.33
N ALA A 190 -1.07 6.37 15.04
CA ALA A 190 -1.15 7.61 14.26
C ALA A 190 -2.60 8.01 13.99
N ASN A 191 -2.82 9.30 13.71
CA ASN A 191 -4.03 9.75 13.05
C ASN A 191 -3.97 9.24 11.60
N MET A 192 -4.90 8.39 11.21
CA MET A 192 -4.90 7.72 9.91
C MET A 192 -5.95 8.32 9.01
N VAL A 193 -5.55 8.72 7.82
CA VAL A 193 -6.42 9.29 6.79
C VAL A 193 -6.23 8.51 5.51
N PHE A 194 -7.30 8.00 4.93
CA PHE A 194 -7.32 7.32 3.65
C PHE A 194 -8.09 8.18 2.65
N LEU A 195 -7.46 8.53 1.54
CA LEU A 195 -8.06 9.25 0.43
C LEU A 195 -8.45 8.25 -0.66
N PRO A 196 -9.76 8.00 -0.88
CA PRO A 196 -10.20 7.21 -2.03
C PRO A 196 -9.83 7.92 -3.33
N TYR A 197 -9.36 7.15 -4.28
CA TYR A 197 -8.99 7.65 -5.60
C TYR A 197 -10.20 7.78 -6.51
N CYS A 198 -10.65 9.00 -6.78
CA CYS A 198 -11.80 9.25 -7.63
C CYS A 198 -11.55 10.32 -8.72
N SER A 199 -10.29 10.60 -9.01
CA SER A 199 -9.89 11.66 -9.94
C SER A 199 -9.24 11.13 -11.23
N SER A 200 -8.84 9.85 -11.30
CA SER A 200 -8.31 9.18 -12.50
C SER A 200 -7.12 9.86 -13.20
N ASP A 201 -6.34 10.66 -12.47
CA ASP A 201 -5.32 11.60 -12.96
C ASP A 201 -3.95 11.43 -12.30
N VAL A 202 -3.72 10.26 -11.66
CA VAL A 202 -2.49 9.98 -10.89
C VAL A 202 -2.25 11.04 -9.79
N TRP A 203 -3.34 11.55 -9.19
CA TRP A 203 -3.31 12.59 -8.16
C TRP A 203 -2.68 13.92 -8.60
N SER A 204 -2.62 14.18 -9.90
CA SER A 204 -1.95 15.37 -10.47
C SER A 204 -2.90 16.46 -10.92
N GLY A 205 -4.16 16.14 -11.23
CA GLY A 205 -5.06 17.01 -11.94
C GLY A 205 -5.49 18.26 -11.17
N ALA A 206 -5.75 19.33 -11.91
CA ALA A 206 -6.31 20.60 -11.43
C ALA A 206 -7.41 21.15 -12.34
N MET A 207 -8.09 20.27 -13.07
CA MET A 207 -9.12 20.61 -14.06
C MET A 207 -10.53 20.40 -13.47
N PRO A 208 -11.27 21.45 -13.15
CA PRO A 208 -12.66 21.33 -12.71
C PRO A 208 -13.57 20.88 -13.86
N LYS A 209 -14.72 20.33 -13.55
CA LYS A 209 -15.76 20.02 -14.54
C LYS A 209 -16.31 21.32 -15.14
N THR A 210 -16.42 21.33 -16.48
CA THR A 210 -16.97 22.46 -17.24
C THR A 210 -18.02 21.95 -18.24
N GLU A 211 -18.67 22.82 -18.94
CA GLU A 211 -19.60 22.46 -20.05
C GLU A 211 -18.88 21.76 -21.21
N HIS A 212 -17.56 21.91 -21.30
CA HIS A 212 -16.76 21.40 -22.41
C HIS A 212 -16.05 20.07 -22.08
N ASN A 213 -16.04 19.63 -20.81
CA ASN A 213 -15.48 18.35 -20.41
C ASN A 213 -16.50 17.51 -19.64
N ASP A 214 -16.49 16.19 -19.89
CA ASP A 214 -17.44 15.26 -19.27
C ASP A 214 -17.08 14.96 -17.80
N TYR A 215 -15.80 15.10 -17.45
CA TYR A 215 -15.24 14.71 -16.16
C TYR A 215 -14.34 15.80 -15.57
N ALA A 216 -14.36 15.94 -14.23
CA ALA A 216 -13.37 16.70 -13.50
C ALA A 216 -12.11 15.84 -13.26
N PHE A 217 -10.94 16.48 -13.18
CA PHE A 217 -9.67 15.85 -12.82
C PHE A 217 -9.01 16.71 -11.76
N MET A 218 -9.25 16.40 -10.48
CA MET A 218 -8.94 17.31 -9.37
C MET A 218 -8.06 16.67 -8.29
N GLY A 219 -7.27 15.65 -8.64
CA GLY A 219 -6.50 14.87 -7.68
C GLY A 219 -5.57 15.72 -6.80
N SER A 220 -4.84 16.66 -7.37
CA SER A 220 -3.97 17.58 -6.61
C SER A 220 -4.78 18.52 -5.72
N LEU A 221 -5.93 18.99 -6.17
CA LEU A 221 -6.81 19.88 -5.42
C LEU A 221 -7.54 19.15 -4.29
N ILE A 222 -7.89 17.87 -4.48
CA ILE A 222 -8.44 17.01 -3.41
C ILE A 222 -7.42 16.90 -2.28
N ILE A 223 -6.16 16.58 -2.57
CA ILE A 223 -5.10 16.51 -1.55
C ILE A 223 -5.00 17.85 -0.81
N LYS A 224 -4.93 18.96 -1.55
CA LYS A 224 -4.81 20.30 -1.01
C LYS A 224 -5.97 20.65 -0.06
N GLU A 225 -7.20 20.37 -0.44
CA GLU A 225 -8.39 20.66 0.37
C GLU A 225 -8.46 19.75 1.61
N VAL A 226 -8.13 18.44 1.46
CA VAL A 226 -8.05 17.52 2.59
C VAL A 226 -7.04 18.03 3.63
N VAL A 227 -5.81 18.37 3.22
CA VAL A 227 -4.79 18.91 4.13
C VAL A 227 -5.29 20.15 4.85
N LYS A 228 -5.99 21.07 4.17
CA LYS A 228 -6.60 22.25 4.74
C LYS A 228 -7.65 21.90 5.81
N GLU A 229 -8.54 20.94 5.55
CA GLU A 229 -9.51 20.48 6.54
C GLU A 229 -8.84 19.79 7.74
N LEU A 230 -7.78 19.00 7.51
CA LEU A 230 -7.05 18.31 8.57
C LEU A 230 -6.34 19.27 9.53
N LEU A 231 -5.94 20.47 9.09
CA LEU A 231 -5.42 21.52 9.98
C LEU A 231 -6.43 21.87 11.08
N THR A 232 -7.73 21.90 10.76
CA THR A 232 -8.79 22.16 11.76
C THR A 232 -9.05 20.96 12.68
N LYS A 233 -8.50 19.79 12.36
CA LYS A 233 -8.63 18.53 13.12
C LYS A 233 -7.37 18.18 13.94
N GLY A 234 -6.37 19.08 13.99
CA GLY A 234 -5.16 18.91 14.80
C GLY A 234 -3.89 18.61 14.02
N LEU A 235 -3.92 18.59 12.68
CA LEU A 235 -2.70 18.48 11.87
C LEU A 235 -1.76 19.69 12.08
N ASP A 236 -2.31 20.86 12.45
CA ASP A 236 -1.56 22.07 12.83
C ASP A 236 -0.55 21.83 13.98
N LYS A 237 -0.85 20.85 14.86
CA LYS A 237 -0.02 20.47 16.02
C LYS A 237 0.83 19.22 15.77
N ALA A 238 0.81 18.70 14.56
CA ALA A 238 1.56 17.51 14.22
C ALA A 238 3.08 17.70 14.34
N LYS A 239 3.78 16.63 14.66
CA LYS A 239 5.25 16.56 14.53
C LYS A 239 5.64 16.05 13.14
N VAL A 240 4.93 15.05 12.65
CA VAL A 240 5.21 14.37 11.38
C VAL A 240 3.90 14.14 10.62
N LEU A 241 3.91 14.43 9.34
CA LEU A 241 2.93 13.99 8.36
C LEU A 241 3.63 13.06 7.36
N LEU A 242 3.24 11.79 7.36
CA LEU A 242 3.65 10.81 6.35
C LEU A 242 2.60 10.79 5.24
N LEU A 243 2.95 11.30 4.06
CA LEU A 243 2.18 11.13 2.84
C LEU A 243 2.56 9.80 2.22
N ALA A 244 1.67 8.83 2.27
CA ALA A 244 1.86 7.48 1.76
C ALA A 244 0.93 7.22 0.57
N GLY A 245 1.23 6.25 -0.27
CA GLY A 245 0.34 5.84 -1.34
C GLY A 245 0.89 4.65 -2.10
N SER A 246 -0.01 3.89 -2.74
CA SER A 246 0.36 2.71 -3.53
C SER A 246 -0.05 2.87 -4.99
N SER A 247 0.71 2.28 -5.93
CA SER A 247 0.42 2.30 -7.37
C SER A 247 0.34 3.74 -7.91
N ALA A 248 -0.77 4.12 -8.54
CA ALA A 248 -1.04 5.51 -8.93
C ALA A 248 -0.93 6.49 -7.74
N GLY A 249 -1.29 6.03 -6.52
CA GLY A 249 -1.11 6.78 -5.28
C GLY A 249 0.36 6.91 -4.88
N GLY A 250 1.18 5.90 -5.15
CA GLY A 250 2.63 5.96 -4.94
C GLY A 250 3.30 6.99 -5.84
N THR A 251 2.92 7.04 -7.12
CA THR A 251 3.32 8.13 -8.03
C THR A 251 2.76 9.46 -7.54
N GLY A 252 1.50 9.47 -7.05
CA GLY A 252 0.88 10.64 -6.43
C GLY A 252 1.66 11.22 -5.25
N VAL A 253 2.29 10.36 -4.43
CA VAL A 253 3.21 10.81 -3.36
C VAL A 253 4.39 11.58 -3.94
N LEU A 254 5.04 11.04 -4.97
CA LEU A 254 6.19 11.69 -5.63
C LEU A 254 5.81 13.05 -6.22
N LEU A 255 4.59 13.17 -6.76
CA LEU A 255 4.10 14.41 -7.37
C LEU A 255 3.66 15.46 -6.34
N ASN A 256 3.21 15.05 -5.15
CA ASN A 256 2.55 15.98 -4.22
C ASN A 256 3.29 16.23 -2.91
N VAL A 257 4.31 15.45 -2.54
CA VAL A 257 4.96 15.56 -1.22
C VAL A 257 5.54 16.96 -0.97
N ASP A 258 6.18 17.57 -1.95
CA ASP A 258 6.73 18.94 -1.84
C ASP A 258 5.61 19.99 -1.81
N HIS A 259 4.55 19.81 -2.61
CA HIS A 259 3.37 20.69 -2.58
C HIS A 259 2.68 20.71 -1.22
N VAL A 260 2.55 19.53 -0.57
CA VAL A 260 2.00 19.43 0.79
C VAL A 260 2.91 20.13 1.81
N ALA A 261 4.22 19.96 1.70
CA ALA A 261 5.18 20.65 2.58
C ALA A 261 5.12 22.18 2.40
N GLU A 262 5.07 22.66 1.17
CA GLU A 262 4.94 24.08 0.84
C GLU A 262 3.58 24.65 1.29
N GLN A 263 2.50 23.90 1.18
CA GLN A 263 1.18 24.29 1.69
C GLN A 263 1.20 24.49 3.21
N LEU A 264 1.77 23.55 3.97
CA LEU A 264 1.87 23.66 5.43
C LEU A 264 2.78 24.82 5.85
N GLN A 265 3.90 25.03 5.16
CA GLN A 265 4.80 26.14 5.41
C GLN A 265 4.10 27.48 5.16
N SER A 266 3.39 27.61 4.04
CA SER A 266 2.66 28.83 3.67
C SER A 266 1.48 29.14 4.62
N ALA A 267 0.91 28.09 5.23
CA ALA A 267 -0.13 28.23 6.26
C ALA A 267 0.42 28.52 7.67
N GLY A 268 1.74 28.72 7.83
CA GLY A 268 2.37 28.99 9.13
C GLY A 268 2.71 27.74 9.95
N HIS A 269 2.58 26.54 9.39
CA HIS A 269 2.81 25.25 10.06
C HIS A 269 4.10 24.56 9.58
N GLY A 270 5.15 25.31 9.25
CA GLY A 270 6.44 24.80 8.79
C GLY A 270 7.18 23.90 9.80
N GLY A 271 6.73 23.82 11.05
CA GLY A 271 7.23 22.88 12.06
C GLY A 271 6.78 21.42 11.83
N VAL A 272 5.78 21.19 11.00
CA VAL A 272 5.32 19.83 10.64
C VAL A 272 6.27 19.22 9.60
N GLN A 273 6.90 18.10 9.95
CA GLN A 273 7.79 17.41 9.05
C GLN A 273 7.00 16.56 8.06
N VAL A 274 6.98 16.97 6.80
CA VAL A 274 6.36 16.19 5.71
C VAL A 274 7.37 15.19 5.17
N ARG A 275 6.94 13.94 5.02
CA ARG A 275 7.71 12.82 4.48
C ARG A 275 6.86 12.02 3.51
N GLY A 276 7.48 11.40 2.51
CA GLY A 276 6.80 10.54 1.54
C GLY A 276 7.07 9.06 1.78
N LEU A 277 6.08 8.21 1.50
CA LEU A 277 6.22 6.76 1.40
C LEU A 277 5.55 6.31 0.10
N ALA A 278 6.34 6.11 -0.94
CA ALA A 278 5.86 5.75 -2.28
C ALA A 278 5.99 4.24 -2.48
N ASP A 279 4.87 3.53 -2.55
CA ASP A 279 4.79 2.09 -2.76
C ASP A 279 4.31 1.79 -4.18
N SER A 280 5.07 0.96 -4.92
CA SER A 280 4.71 0.48 -6.27
C SER A 280 4.32 1.60 -7.25
N GLY A 281 4.91 2.78 -7.07
CA GLY A 281 4.69 3.97 -7.90
C GLY A 281 5.92 4.41 -8.70
N TRP A 282 6.99 3.61 -8.71
CA TRP A 282 8.22 3.89 -9.43
C TRP A 282 8.22 3.21 -10.79
N PHE A 283 7.42 3.74 -11.72
CA PHE A 283 7.30 3.21 -13.07
C PHE A 283 8.44 3.65 -13.98
N LEU A 284 8.73 2.83 -15.00
CA LEU A 284 9.70 3.10 -16.06
C LEU A 284 8.98 3.46 -17.36
N ASP A 285 9.61 4.33 -18.15
CA ASP A 285 9.15 4.76 -19.48
C ASP A 285 9.81 3.96 -20.62
N ASN A 286 10.17 2.71 -20.35
CA ASN A 286 10.82 1.84 -21.31
C ASN A 286 9.85 1.37 -22.42
N LYS A 287 10.44 0.89 -23.52
CA LYS A 287 9.67 0.38 -24.66
C LYS A 287 8.89 -0.87 -24.27
N GLN A 288 7.66 -0.95 -24.74
CA GLN A 288 6.82 -2.14 -24.58
C GLN A 288 7.43 -3.36 -25.28
N TYR A 289 7.19 -4.56 -24.73
CA TYR A 289 7.58 -5.82 -25.35
C TYR A 289 6.92 -6.01 -26.73
N LYS A 290 5.61 -5.72 -26.79
CA LYS A 290 4.87 -5.63 -28.05
C LYS A 290 4.23 -4.25 -28.09
N VAL A 291 4.53 -3.49 -29.13
CA VAL A 291 3.90 -2.20 -29.37
C VAL A 291 2.48 -2.46 -29.86
N THR A 292 1.51 -1.81 -29.26
CA THR A 292 0.10 -1.86 -29.63
C THR A 292 -0.43 -0.44 -29.85
N ASP A 293 -1.53 -0.33 -30.54
CA ASP A 293 -2.26 0.93 -30.63
C ASP A 293 -2.74 1.36 -29.24
N CYS A 294 -2.62 2.65 -28.94
CA CYS A 294 -3.01 3.24 -27.68
C CYS A 294 -4.53 3.45 -27.60
N LEU A 295 -5.28 2.36 -27.57
CA LEU A 295 -6.75 2.35 -27.58
C LEU A 295 -7.34 2.39 -26.17
N ASP A 296 -6.68 1.77 -25.21
CA ASP A 296 -7.07 1.71 -23.80
C ASP A 296 -5.87 1.98 -22.87
N THR A 297 -6.14 2.14 -21.57
CA THR A 297 -5.11 2.51 -20.60
C THR A 297 -4.09 1.40 -20.39
N ILE A 298 -4.50 0.13 -20.46
CA ILE A 298 -3.64 -1.02 -20.14
C ILE A 298 -2.67 -1.30 -21.28
N SER A 299 -3.13 -1.20 -22.53
CA SER A 299 -2.33 -1.50 -23.72
C SER A 299 -1.50 -0.31 -24.23
N CYS A 300 -1.80 0.91 -23.77
CA CYS A 300 -1.08 2.11 -24.17
C CYS A 300 0.30 2.19 -23.54
N ALA A 301 1.32 2.52 -24.34
CA ALA A 301 2.66 2.76 -23.82
C ALA A 301 2.63 3.84 -22.73
N PRO A 302 3.32 3.64 -21.58
CA PRO A 302 3.27 4.57 -20.44
C PRO A 302 3.57 6.02 -20.85
N THR A 303 4.59 6.24 -21.69
CA THR A 303 4.95 7.57 -22.19
C THR A 303 3.82 8.25 -22.97
N GLU A 304 3.16 7.52 -23.87
CA GLU A 304 2.05 8.07 -24.66
C GLU A 304 0.82 8.34 -23.82
N ALA A 305 0.48 7.43 -22.93
CA ALA A 305 -0.64 7.59 -22.01
C ALA A 305 -0.45 8.82 -21.10
N ILE A 306 0.72 8.98 -20.51
CA ILE A 306 1.04 10.12 -19.62
C ILE A 306 1.14 11.44 -20.39
N LYS A 307 1.74 11.47 -21.57
CA LYS A 307 1.77 12.68 -22.43
C LYS A 307 0.37 13.19 -22.77
N ARG A 308 -0.57 12.28 -23.06
CA ARG A 308 -1.97 12.63 -23.30
C ARG A 308 -2.66 13.02 -22.00
N GLY A 309 -2.44 12.24 -20.94
CA GLY A 309 -3.05 12.42 -19.64
C GLY A 309 -2.74 13.76 -19.00
N ILE A 310 -1.48 14.16 -18.92
CA ILE A 310 -1.09 15.42 -18.27
C ILE A 310 -1.80 16.64 -18.87
N ARG A 311 -2.01 16.64 -20.19
CA ARG A 311 -2.78 17.70 -20.89
C ARG A 311 -4.26 17.59 -20.58
N HIS A 312 -4.81 16.37 -20.58
CA HIS A 312 -6.22 16.10 -20.35
C HIS A 312 -6.65 16.46 -18.92
N TRP A 313 -5.76 16.28 -17.94
CA TRP A 313 -6.00 16.52 -16.52
C TRP A 313 -5.66 17.95 -16.06
N GLY A 314 -4.99 18.76 -16.88
CA GLY A 314 -4.32 19.97 -16.39
C GLY A 314 -3.34 19.60 -15.26
N GLY A 315 -2.58 18.52 -15.49
CA GLY A 315 -1.77 17.86 -14.45
C GLY A 315 -0.66 18.76 -13.92
N LEU A 316 -0.53 18.82 -12.59
CA LEU A 316 0.53 19.55 -11.89
C LEU A 316 1.67 18.57 -11.52
N VAL A 317 2.89 19.07 -11.58
CA VAL A 317 4.10 18.36 -11.18
C VAL A 317 4.93 19.23 -10.24
N PRO A 318 5.88 18.65 -9.45
CA PRO A 318 6.75 19.43 -8.59
C PRO A 318 7.51 20.50 -9.39
N GLU A 319 7.55 21.73 -8.89
CA GLU A 319 8.13 22.87 -9.59
C GLU A 319 9.60 22.63 -9.95
N SER A 320 10.38 22.02 -9.06
CA SER A 320 11.78 21.68 -9.33
C SER A 320 11.93 20.70 -10.50
N CYS A 321 11.02 19.74 -10.62
CA CYS A 321 11.00 18.79 -11.73
C CYS A 321 10.52 19.45 -13.02
N ARG A 322 9.49 20.33 -12.96
CA ARG A 322 9.02 21.12 -14.10
C ARG A 322 10.14 21.95 -14.71
N GLN A 323 10.94 22.61 -13.87
CA GLN A 323 12.10 23.39 -14.31
C GLN A 323 13.20 22.54 -14.95
N ALA A 324 13.38 21.30 -14.47
CA ALA A 324 14.35 20.36 -15.04
C ALA A 324 13.90 19.74 -16.37
N HIS A 325 12.59 19.79 -16.69
CA HIS A 325 11.98 19.13 -17.85
C HIS A 325 11.02 20.04 -18.60
N VAL A 326 11.44 21.29 -18.87
CA VAL A 326 10.62 22.30 -19.55
C VAL A 326 10.13 21.80 -20.92
N GLY A 327 8.81 21.81 -21.13
CA GLY A 327 8.16 21.30 -22.35
C GLY A 327 7.99 19.78 -22.39
N GLU A 328 8.55 19.08 -21.42
CA GLU A 328 8.45 17.63 -21.27
C GLU A 328 8.09 17.24 -19.83
N GLU A 329 7.18 17.98 -19.18
CA GLU A 329 6.77 17.84 -17.79
C GLU A 329 6.19 16.45 -17.46
N TRP A 330 5.73 15.72 -18.49
CA TRP A 330 5.32 14.32 -18.38
C TRP A 330 6.43 13.40 -17.82
N ASN A 331 7.70 13.79 -17.99
CA ASN A 331 8.84 13.07 -17.39
C ASN A 331 8.75 12.98 -15.86
N CYS A 332 8.10 13.95 -15.21
CA CYS A 332 7.96 13.97 -13.76
C CYS A 332 7.03 12.89 -13.19
N PHE A 333 6.32 12.15 -14.04
CA PHE A 333 5.51 11.00 -13.62
C PHE A 333 6.36 9.71 -13.43
N PHE A 334 7.62 9.72 -13.85
CA PHE A 334 8.54 8.60 -13.71
C PHE A 334 9.46 8.81 -12.53
N GLY A 335 9.43 7.86 -11.57
CA GLY A 335 10.08 7.99 -10.27
C GLY A 335 11.54 8.41 -10.36
N TYR A 336 12.33 7.78 -11.23
CA TYR A 336 13.77 8.06 -11.35
C TYR A 336 14.09 9.46 -11.89
N LYS A 337 13.12 10.12 -12.53
CA LYS A 337 13.27 11.50 -13.04
C LYS A 337 12.80 12.54 -12.03
N VAL A 338 11.69 12.28 -11.31
CA VAL A 338 11.17 13.25 -10.33
C VAL A 338 11.92 13.20 -9.00
N TYR A 339 12.30 12.02 -8.53
CA TYR A 339 12.90 11.82 -7.20
C TYR A 339 14.15 12.68 -6.95
N PRO A 340 15.13 12.82 -7.89
CA PRO A 340 16.31 13.66 -7.68
C PRO A 340 15.99 15.13 -7.46
N THR A 341 14.81 15.59 -7.89
CA THR A 341 14.38 16.99 -7.79
C THR A 341 13.61 17.31 -6.51
N LEU A 342 13.17 16.29 -5.76
CA LEU A 342 12.37 16.46 -4.56
C LEU A 342 13.18 17.06 -3.40
N LYS A 343 12.51 17.90 -2.59
CA LYS A 343 13.07 18.53 -1.38
C LYS A 343 12.74 17.70 -0.15
N SER A 344 11.54 17.15 -0.09
CA SER A 344 11.05 16.32 1.02
C SER A 344 11.68 14.93 1.00
N PRO A 345 11.98 14.32 2.17
CA PRO A 345 12.50 12.96 2.21
C PRO A 345 11.41 11.95 1.82
N VAL A 346 11.75 11.02 0.94
CA VAL A 346 10.84 9.96 0.48
C VAL A 346 11.51 8.60 0.63
N PHE A 347 10.77 7.65 1.24
CA PHE A 347 11.09 6.23 1.26
C PHE A 347 10.39 5.54 0.09
N VAL A 348 11.13 4.78 -0.71
CA VAL A 348 10.60 4.09 -1.89
C VAL A 348 10.44 2.60 -1.59
N VAL A 349 9.25 2.06 -1.79
CA VAL A 349 8.95 0.62 -1.79
C VAL A 349 8.61 0.22 -3.22
N GLN A 350 9.34 -0.74 -3.78
CA GLN A 350 9.11 -1.10 -5.18
C GLN A 350 9.44 -2.56 -5.43
N TRP A 351 8.50 -3.33 -5.95
CA TRP A 351 8.75 -4.67 -6.44
C TRP A 351 9.65 -4.63 -7.67
N LEU A 352 10.73 -5.42 -7.68
CA LEU A 352 11.66 -5.45 -8.82
C LEU A 352 11.03 -6.05 -10.09
N PHE A 353 9.93 -6.79 -9.92
CA PHE A 353 9.14 -7.35 -11.00
C PHE A 353 7.67 -6.97 -10.78
N ASP A 354 7.38 -5.69 -10.93
CA ASP A 354 6.04 -5.14 -10.67
C ASP A 354 5.04 -5.58 -11.74
N GLU A 355 3.90 -6.16 -11.32
CA GLU A 355 2.87 -6.70 -12.22
C GLU A 355 2.21 -5.60 -13.05
N ALA A 356 1.99 -4.40 -12.50
CA ALA A 356 1.39 -3.29 -13.24
C ALA A 356 2.38 -2.75 -14.29
N GLN A 357 3.69 -2.70 -13.98
CA GLN A 357 4.73 -2.36 -14.95
C GLN A 357 4.77 -3.37 -16.10
N LEU A 358 4.74 -4.67 -15.80
CA LEU A 358 4.71 -5.73 -16.83
C LEU A 358 3.48 -5.59 -17.71
N THR A 359 2.32 -5.38 -17.11
CA THR A 359 1.05 -5.15 -17.83
C THR A 359 1.14 -3.93 -18.76
N ALA A 360 1.64 -2.80 -18.28
CA ALA A 360 1.85 -1.59 -19.07
C ALA A 360 2.85 -1.80 -20.23
N ASN A 361 3.75 -2.78 -20.10
CA ASN A 361 4.69 -3.20 -21.14
C ASN A 361 4.15 -4.30 -22.06
N ASN A 362 2.85 -4.63 -21.98
CA ASN A 362 2.18 -5.70 -22.74
C ASN A 362 2.76 -7.10 -22.48
N ILE A 363 3.19 -7.35 -21.25
CA ILE A 363 3.50 -8.66 -20.73
C ILE A 363 2.33 -9.11 -19.86
N HIS A 364 1.49 -9.98 -20.38
CA HIS A 364 0.37 -10.57 -19.65
C HIS A 364 0.74 -12.00 -19.24
N LEU A 365 0.75 -12.26 -17.95
CA LEU A 365 1.07 -13.56 -17.37
C LEU A 365 -0.23 -14.40 -17.30
N THR A 366 -0.69 -14.89 -18.45
CA THR A 366 -2.03 -15.47 -18.65
C THR A 366 -2.08 -16.97 -18.53
N GLY A 367 -1.32 -17.59 -17.67
CA GLY A 367 -1.36 -19.04 -17.52
C GLY A 367 -0.74 -19.86 -18.66
N GLN A 368 -0.29 -19.22 -19.73
CA GLN A 368 0.49 -19.87 -20.81
C GLN A 368 1.99 -19.73 -20.51
N PRO A 369 2.81 -20.72 -20.90
CA PRO A 369 4.26 -20.65 -20.74
C PRO A 369 4.82 -19.39 -21.40
N VAL A 370 5.66 -18.68 -20.68
CA VAL A 370 6.33 -17.46 -21.16
C VAL A 370 7.42 -17.85 -22.14
N HIS A 371 7.41 -17.26 -23.33
CA HIS A 371 8.46 -17.48 -24.32
C HIS A 371 9.82 -16.91 -23.86
N GLU A 372 10.92 -17.47 -24.34
CA GLU A 372 12.28 -17.04 -23.97
C GLU A 372 12.49 -15.52 -24.15
N GLY A 373 11.92 -14.93 -25.20
CA GLY A 373 11.99 -13.49 -25.44
C GLY A 373 11.28 -12.65 -24.37
N GLN A 374 10.09 -13.10 -23.90
CA GLN A 374 9.37 -12.45 -22.79
C GLN A 374 10.15 -12.57 -21.48
N TRP A 375 10.70 -13.76 -21.21
CA TRP A 375 11.50 -13.99 -20.01
C TRP A 375 12.73 -13.08 -19.97
N ARG A 376 13.45 -12.97 -21.09
CA ARG A 376 14.60 -12.07 -21.21
C ARG A 376 14.20 -10.61 -21.01
N TYR A 377 13.04 -10.23 -21.55
CA TYR A 377 12.49 -8.89 -21.33
C TYR A 377 12.19 -8.61 -19.85
N ILE A 378 11.55 -9.57 -19.14
CA ILE A 378 11.25 -9.47 -17.70
C ILE A 378 12.54 -9.30 -16.89
N GLN A 379 13.57 -10.09 -17.17
CA GLN A 379 14.86 -9.99 -16.48
C GLN A 379 15.54 -8.63 -16.74
N ASN A 380 15.53 -8.14 -17.97
CA ASN A 380 16.08 -6.84 -18.34
C ASN A 380 15.33 -5.71 -17.63
N LEU A 381 14.00 -5.78 -17.58
CA LEU A 381 13.17 -4.82 -16.86
C LEU A 381 13.56 -4.74 -15.37
N GLY A 382 13.70 -5.90 -14.71
CA GLY A 382 14.17 -5.94 -13.32
C GLY A 382 15.57 -5.35 -13.14
N GLN A 383 16.47 -5.52 -14.10
CA GLN A 383 17.80 -4.95 -14.08
C GLN A 383 17.79 -3.43 -14.31
N GLU A 384 16.98 -2.94 -15.22
CA GLU A 384 16.76 -1.51 -15.45
C GLU A 384 16.21 -0.85 -14.21
N LEU A 385 15.19 -1.44 -13.57
CA LEU A 385 14.61 -0.93 -12.34
C LEU A 385 15.64 -0.84 -11.22
N ARG A 386 16.47 -1.87 -11.02
CA ARG A 386 17.60 -1.83 -10.06
C ARG A 386 18.54 -0.67 -10.34
N SER A 387 18.86 -0.43 -11.61
CA SER A 387 19.78 0.65 -12.01
C SER A 387 19.22 2.02 -11.61
N THR A 388 17.90 2.23 -11.80
CA THR A 388 17.25 3.52 -11.44
C THR A 388 17.14 3.72 -9.93
N LEU A 389 17.10 2.64 -9.15
CA LEU A 389 16.98 2.67 -7.68
C LEU A 389 18.34 2.76 -6.96
N ARG A 390 19.46 2.62 -7.68
CA ARG A 390 20.80 2.55 -7.08
C ARG A 390 21.12 3.70 -6.15
N ASP A 391 20.76 4.92 -6.55
CA ASP A 391 21.09 6.15 -5.84
C ASP A 391 19.99 6.63 -4.89
N VAL A 392 18.94 5.83 -4.69
CA VAL A 392 17.87 6.10 -3.72
C VAL A 392 18.34 5.70 -2.32
N PRO A 393 18.56 6.64 -1.39
CA PRO A 393 19.20 6.36 -0.11
C PRO A 393 18.33 5.56 0.86
N ALA A 394 17.01 5.64 0.74
CA ALA A 394 16.05 4.96 1.61
C ALA A 394 15.01 4.23 0.75
N MET A 395 15.12 2.91 0.70
CA MET A 395 14.27 2.10 -0.17
C MET A 395 14.19 0.65 0.28
N PHE A 396 13.15 -0.03 -0.22
CA PHE A 396 12.88 -1.45 0.00
C PHE A 396 12.40 -2.08 -1.31
N ALA A 397 13.23 -2.92 -1.93
CA ALA A 397 12.95 -3.49 -3.25
C ALA A 397 13.16 -5.01 -3.27
N PRO A 398 12.12 -5.79 -2.96
CA PRO A 398 12.17 -7.24 -3.03
C PRO A 398 12.02 -7.75 -4.46
N ALA A 399 12.71 -8.86 -4.79
CA ALA A 399 12.66 -9.51 -6.09
C ALA A 399 11.47 -10.45 -6.22
N CYS A 400 10.27 -9.91 -6.07
CA CYS A 400 9.02 -10.65 -6.22
C CYS A 400 8.22 -10.13 -7.43
N LEU A 401 7.43 -11.02 -8.01
CA LEU A 401 6.35 -10.66 -8.93
C LEU A 401 5.13 -10.32 -8.08
N SER A 402 4.80 -9.06 -7.96
CA SER A 402 3.65 -8.58 -7.19
C SER A 402 3.40 -7.10 -7.48
N HIS A 403 2.31 -6.56 -6.93
CA HIS A 403 1.99 -5.14 -6.99
C HIS A 403 1.37 -4.68 -5.67
N GLU A 404 1.76 -3.49 -5.17
CA GLU A 404 1.39 -2.91 -3.88
C GLU A 404 1.78 -3.78 -2.66
N LEU A 405 2.23 -3.14 -1.58
CA LEU A 405 2.68 -3.86 -0.38
C LEU A 405 2.15 -3.26 0.92
N ILE A 406 2.25 -1.93 1.09
CA ILE A 406 2.12 -1.31 2.42
C ILE A 406 0.72 -1.41 3.04
N THR A 407 -0.31 -1.72 2.27
CA THR A 407 -1.69 -1.93 2.77
C THR A 407 -2.06 -3.38 2.98
N ARG A 408 -1.18 -4.33 2.66
CA ARG A 408 -1.45 -5.76 2.87
C ARG A 408 -1.37 -6.12 4.34
N THR A 409 -2.24 -7.01 4.81
CA THR A 409 -2.23 -7.51 6.21
C THR A 409 -0.95 -8.23 6.57
N ASN A 410 -0.32 -8.88 5.58
CA ASN A 410 0.95 -9.63 5.73
C ASN A 410 2.19 -8.82 5.27
N TRP A 411 2.11 -7.48 5.22
CA TRP A 411 3.24 -6.63 4.80
C TRP A 411 4.49 -6.77 5.67
N MET A 412 4.33 -7.27 6.89
CA MET A 412 5.43 -7.54 7.82
C MET A 412 6.25 -8.77 7.45
N ASP A 413 5.68 -9.71 6.70
CA ASP A 413 6.32 -10.98 6.35
C ASP A 413 7.36 -10.82 5.25
N ILE A 414 7.25 -9.76 4.46
CA ILE A 414 8.16 -9.49 3.35
C ILE A 414 9.47 -8.90 3.90
N GLN A 415 10.58 -9.55 3.55
CA GLN A 415 11.92 -9.18 4.01
C GLN A 415 12.88 -9.02 2.83
N VAL A 416 13.80 -8.08 2.96
CA VAL A 416 14.96 -7.94 2.08
C VAL A 416 16.22 -7.99 2.94
N LYS A 417 17.11 -8.92 2.63
CA LYS A 417 18.34 -9.15 3.43
C LYS A 417 18.05 -9.33 4.92
N GLY A 418 16.98 -10.07 5.26
CA GLY A 418 16.57 -10.36 6.64
C GLY A 418 15.95 -9.17 7.40
N THR A 419 15.63 -8.07 6.73
CA THR A 419 14.98 -6.90 7.32
C THR A 419 13.56 -6.77 6.77
N SER A 420 12.55 -6.72 7.64
CA SER A 420 11.15 -6.48 7.25
C SER A 420 10.90 -5.02 6.89
N LEU A 421 9.87 -4.76 6.09
CA LEU A 421 9.52 -3.40 5.69
C LEU A 421 9.17 -2.48 6.87
N PRO A 422 8.36 -2.88 7.90
CA PRO A 422 8.10 -2.03 9.04
C PRO A 422 9.38 -1.65 9.80
N ARG A 423 10.32 -2.60 9.95
CA ARG A 423 11.62 -2.32 10.57
C ARG A 423 12.44 -1.30 9.75
N ALA A 424 12.48 -1.46 8.43
CA ALA A 424 13.17 -0.51 7.54
C ALA A 424 12.59 0.90 7.64
N LEU A 425 11.25 1.02 7.66
CA LEU A 425 10.55 2.31 7.84
C LEU A 425 10.83 2.92 9.22
N HIS A 426 10.87 2.11 10.27
CA HIS A 426 11.23 2.58 11.61
C HIS A 426 12.66 3.11 11.66
N CYS A 427 13.61 2.39 11.05
CA CYS A 427 14.99 2.83 10.93
C CYS A 427 15.10 4.18 10.20
N TRP A 428 14.36 4.32 9.11
CA TRP A 428 14.30 5.58 8.35
C TRP A 428 13.69 6.73 9.17
N ASP A 429 12.57 6.49 9.85
CA ASP A 429 11.94 7.47 10.73
C ASP A 429 12.91 7.98 11.81
N ARG A 430 13.64 7.08 12.46
CA ARG A 430 14.66 7.42 13.45
C ARG A 430 15.84 8.19 12.86
N SER A 431 16.31 7.83 11.66
CA SER A 431 17.43 8.52 11.01
C SER A 431 17.11 9.99 10.72
N LEU A 432 15.87 10.28 10.32
CA LEU A 432 15.42 11.64 10.07
C LEU A 432 15.26 12.46 11.36
N GLN A 433 14.87 11.82 12.48
CA GLN A 433 14.79 12.50 13.78
C GLN A 433 16.17 12.91 14.32
N SER A 434 17.17 12.04 14.17
CA SER A 434 18.56 12.32 14.62
C SER A 434 19.21 13.46 13.84
N SER A 435 18.87 13.62 12.56
CA SER A 435 19.43 14.69 11.72
C SER A 435 18.95 16.09 12.10
N LEU A 436 17.79 16.21 12.74
CA LEU A 436 17.23 17.50 13.17
C LEU A 436 17.92 18.11 14.39
N HIS A 437 18.54 17.27 15.23
CA HIS A 437 19.31 17.74 16.39
C HIS A 437 20.68 18.31 16.00
N LEU A 438 21.12 18.15 14.77
CA LEU A 438 22.50 18.46 14.35
C LEU A 438 22.66 19.70 13.48
N ASN A 439 21.64 20.30 12.85
CA ASN A 439 21.76 21.64 12.21
C ASN A 439 20.50 22.10 11.47
N SER A 440 20.17 23.35 11.67
CA SER A 440 19.01 24.06 11.09
C SER A 440 19.28 24.76 9.75
N SER A 441 20.39 24.50 9.04
CA SER A 441 20.79 25.38 7.94
C SER A 441 21.13 24.78 6.56
N GLN A 442 20.98 23.47 6.34
CA GLN A 442 21.21 22.89 5.00
C GLN A 442 20.24 21.75 4.68
N GLY A 443 19.73 21.75 3.44
CA GLY A 443 18.67 20.86 2.93
C GLY A 443 18.81 19.36 3.26
N LEU A 444 17.71 18.78 3.64
CA LEU A 444 17.48 17.45 4.24
C LEU A 444 17.71 16.22 3.32
N LYS A 445 18.49 16.33 2.24
CA LYS A 445 18.56 15.28 1.19
C LYS A 445 19.39 14.04 1.51
N LYS A 446 20.24 14.04 2.56
CA LYS A 446 21.03 12.85 2.93
C LYS A 446 21.04 12.68 4.45
N PRO A 447 20.84 11.46 4.99
CA PRO A 447 21.12 11.20 6.39
C PRO A 447 22.62 11.46 6.62
N ARG A 448 22.94 12.54 7.35
CA ARG A 448 24.32 12.91 7.68
C ARG A 448 24.91 12.12 8.84
N SER A 449 24.07 11.39 9.55
CA SER A 449 24.52 10.47 10.60
C SER A 449 24.77 9.09 9.99
N PRO A 450 25.83 8.39 10.43
CA PRO A 450 26.02 7.02 10.01
C PRO A 450 24.75 6.21 10.38
N PRO A 451 24.33 5.25 9.51
CA PRO A 451 23.15 4.45 9.79
C PRO A 451 23.29 3.85 11.17
N LEU A 452 22.22 3.90 11.97
CA LEU A 452 22.16 3.26 13.27
C LEU A 452 22.55 1.78 13.11
N ARG A 453 23.43 1.29 13.99
CA ARG A 453 23.93 -0.08 13.92
C ARG A 453 22.73 -1.04 13.82
N GLY A 454 22.68 -1.91 12.80
CA GLY A 454 21.57 -2.82 12.55
C GLY A 454 20.31 -2.19 11.90
N CYS A 455 20.42 -0.98 11.34
CA CYS A 455 19.33 -0.27 10.67
C CYS A 455 19.68 0.04 9.20
N PRO A 456 19.65 -0.93 8.28
CA PRO A 456 19.89 -0.67 6.87
C PRO A 456 18.72 0.13 6.26
N LEU A 457 19.03 1.11 5.41
CA LEU A 457 18.05 1.95 4.73
C LEU A 457 17.94 1.64 3.22
N HIS A 458 19.00 1.10 2.61
CA HIS A 458 19.05 0.73 1.21
C HIS A 458 18.93 -0.79 1.07
N LEU A 459 17.69 -1.25 0.95
CA LEU A 459 17.32 -2.65 0.93
C LEU A 459 16.82 -3.06 -0.44
N MET A 460 17.69 -3.67 -1.24
CA MET A 460 17.37 -4.16 -2.58
C MET A 460 17.93 -5.58 -2.75
N ASP A 461 17.09 -6.50 -3.23
CA ASP A 461 17.52 -7.85 -3.56
C ASP A 461 18.48 -7.85 -4.76
N SER A 462 19.45 -8.77 -4.71
CA SER A 462 20.45 -8.92 -5.78
C SER A 462 20.11 -10.03 -6.77
N CYS A 463 19.20 -10.94 -6.43
CA CYS A 463 18.88 -12.08 -7.27
C CYS A 463 18.15 -11.65 -8.56
N PRO A 464 18.44 -12.27 -9.72
CA PRO A 464 18.10 -11.73 -11.03
C PRO A 464 16.73 -12.16 -11.59
N TRP A 465 15.93 -12.95 -10.87
CA TRP A 465 14.64 -13.45 -11.35
C TRP A 465 13.50 -13.24 -10.36
N PRO A 466 12.25 -13.17 -10.83
CA PRO A 466 11.10 -13.01 -9.95
C PRO A 466 10.94 -14.18 -8.99
N HIS A 467 10.55 -13.88 -7.75
CA HIS A 467 10.37 -14.84 -6.66
C HIS A 467 11.64 -15.59 -6.22
N CYS A 468 12.82 -15.02 -6.45
CA CYS A 468 14.04 -15.49 -5.83
C CYS A 468 14.18 -15.10 -4.36
N ASN A 469 13.38 -14.19 -3.88
CA ASN A 469 13.25 -13.87 -2.46
C ASN A 469 12.26 -14.84 -1.80
N PRO A 470 12.66 -15.57 -0.74
CA PRO A 470 11.81 -16.57 -0.10
C PRO A 470 10.58 -15.98 0.63
N SER A 471 10.61 -14.70 0.96
CA SER A 471 9.49 -14.02 1.60
C SER A 471 8.44 -13.48 0.61
N CYS A 472 8.60 -13.74 -0.70
CA CYS A 472 7.62 -13.31 -1.69
C CYS A 472 6.22 -13.83 -1.36
N PRO A 473 5.17 -13.06 -1.68
CA PRO A 473 3.79 -13.52 -1.52
C PRO A 473 3.54 -14.80 -2.29
N THR A 474 2.67 -15.67 -1.78
CA THR A 474 2.28 -16.91 -2.48
C THR A 474 1.67 -16.59 -3.84
N ILE A 475 2.15 -17.29 -4.86
CA ILE A 475 1.62 -17.16 -6.22
C ILE A 475 0.39 -18.04 -6.35
N ARG A 476 -0.69 -17.49 -6.90
CA ARG A 476 -1.90 -18.24 -7.23
C ARG A 476 -2.09 -18.30 -8.73
N ASP A 477 -2.43 -19.49 -9.23
CA ASP A 477 -2.87 -19.67 -10.60
C ASP A 477 -4.13 -18.83 -10.86
N GLN A 478 -4.09 -17.98 -11.87
CA GLN A 478 -5.18 -17.05 -12.17
C GLN A 478 -6.49 -17.73 -12.62
N LEU A 479 -6.38 -18.96 -13.18
CA LEU A 479 -7.55 -19.71 -13.67
C LEU A 479 -8.16 -20.59 -12.58
N THR A 480 -7.30 -21.27 -11.80
CA THR A 480 -7.76 -22.26 -10.81
C THR A 480 -7.80 -21.72 -9.39
N GLY A 481 -7.13 -20.58 -9.10
CA GLY A 481 -6.95 -20.03 -7.76
C GLY A 481 -6.05 -20.86 -6.85
N GLN A 482 -5.48 -21.97 -7.36
CA GLN A 482 -4.60 -22.84 -6.58
C GLN A 482 -3.24 -22.19 -6.34
N GLU A 483 -2.67 -22.45 -5.16
CA GLU A 483 -1.33 -22.01 -4.83
C GLU A 483 -0.29 -22.79 -5.62
N MET A 484 0.66 -22.07 -6.22
CA MET A 484 1.78 -22.65 -6.93
C MET A 484 3.06 -22.53 -6.11
N SER A 485 3.85 -23.59 -6.06
CA SER A 485 5.23 -23.45 -5.59
C SER A 485 6.04 -22.60 -6.58
N VAL A 486 7.14 -21.99 -6.11
CA VAL A 486 8.04 -21.20 -6.96
C VAL A 486 8.52 -22.02 -8.17
N VAL A 487 8.81 -23.30 -7.97
CA VAL A 487 9.25 -24.20 -9.07
C VAL A 487 8.13 -24.43 -10.09
N GLN A 488 6.88 -24.63 -9.63
CA GLN A 488 5.72 -24.78 -10.53
C GLN A 488 5.48 -23.49 -11.31
N PHE A 489 5.54 -22.35 -10.64
CA PHE A 489 5.41 -21.05 -11.26
C PHE A 489 6.51 -20.82 -12.33
N LEU A 490 7.77 -21.06 -11.99
CA LEU A 490 8.87 -20.90 -12.95
C LEU A 490 8.73 -21.83 -14.15
N LYS A 491 8.32 -23.09 -13.96
CA LYS A 491 8.02 -24.00 -15.06
C LYS A 491 6.84 -23.52 -15.91
N HIS A 492 5.79 -23.01 -15.26
CA HIS A 492 4.64 -22.43 -15.93
C HIS A 492 5.03 -21.19 -16.76
N MET A 493 5.98 -20.39 -16.26
CA MET A 493 6.59 -19.28 -16.98
C MET A 493 7.54 -19.70 -18.10
N GLY A 494 7.58 -21.00 -18.46
CA GLY A 494 8.47 -21.51 -19.50
C GLY A 494 9.93 -21.62 -19.09
N PHE A 495 10.19 -21.63 -17.79
CA PHE A 495 11.53 -21.61 -17.24
C PHE A 495 12.16 -22.99 -17.26
N ASP A 496 13.27 -23.11 -17.96
CA ASP A 496 14.08 -24.35 -17.99
C ASP A 496 15.12 -24.32 -16.86
N VAL A 497 14.82 -25.04 -15.78
CA VAL A 497 15.70 -25.16 -14.62
C VAL A 497 17.10 -25.66 -14.96
N GLN A 498 17.24 -26.56 -15.98
CA GLN A 498 18.53 -27.10 -16.39
C GLN A 498 19.37 -26.02 -17.09
N LYS A 499 18.76 -25.32 -18.04
CA LYS A 499 19.41 -24.21 -18.77
C LYS A 499 19.83 -23.08 -17.82
N MET A 500 19.00 -22.74 -16.84
CA MET A 500 19.34 -21.73 -15.85
C MET A 500 20.46 -22.15 -14.91
N ALA A 501 20.44 -23.39 -14.44
CA ALA A 501 21.51 -23.91 -13.61
C ALA A 501 22.85 -23.83 -14.34
N GLN A 502 22.87 -24.20 -15.63
CA GLN A 502 24.06 -24.05 -16.49
C GLN A 502 24.51 -22.59 -16.61
N GLN A 503 23.57 -21.65 -16.83
CA GLN A 503 23.89 -20.21 -16.93
C GLN A 503 24.45 -19.62 -15.63
N GLN A 504 24.07 -20.19 -14.49
CA GLN A 504 24.52 -19.76 -13.16
C GLN A 504 25.74 -20.57 -12.66
N GLY A 505 26.26 -21.50 -13.46
CA GLY A 505 27.35 -22.40 -13.06
C GLY A 505 27.00 -23.30 -11.87
N MET A 506 25.72 -23.64 -11.70
CA MET A 506 25.18 -24.48 -10.63
C MET A 506 24.66 -25.82 -11.14
N GLU A 507 24.62 -26.80 -10.25
CA GLU A 507 23.88 -28.03 -10.55
C GLU A 507 22.35 -27.78 -10.46
N PRO A 508 21.56 -28.38 -11.40
CA PRO A 508 20.10 -28.24 -11.42
C PRO A 508 19.42 -28.62 -10.09
N ARG A 509 19.91 -29.63 -9.40
CA ARG A 509 19.40 -30.07 -8.08
C ARG A 509 19.64 -29.01 -6.99
N LYS A 510 20.81 -28.36 -7.01
CA LYS A 510 21.14 -27.29 -6.06
C LYS A 510 20.25 -26.07 -6.28
N LEU A 511 20.05 -25.69 -7.54
CA LEU A 511 19.13 -24.59 -7.89
C LEU A 511 17.69 -24.91 -7.47
N LEU A 512 17.20 -26.14 -7.73
CA LEU A 512 15.88 -26.58 -7.28
C LEU A 512 15.75 -26.56 -5.76
N GLY A 513 16.76 -26.99 -5.02
CA GLY A 513 16.79 -26.92 -3.56
C GLY A 513 16.69 -25.49 -3.05
N MET A 514 17.42 -24.55 -3.63
CA MET A 514 17.35 -23.13 -3.30
C MET A 514 15.97 -22.52 -3.60
N LEU A 515 15.37 -22.89 -4.72
CA LEU A 515 14.03 -22.44 -5.13
C LEU A 515 12.90 -23.08 -4.32
N SER A 516 13.11 -24.29 -3.76
CA SER A 516 12.10 -25.00 -2.97
C SER A 516 12.12 -24.64 -1.49
N ASN A 517 13.30 -24.35 -0.94
CA ASN A 517 13.52 -24.19 0.50
C ASN A 517 13.64 -22.72 0.95
N GLY A 518 13.56 -21.79 0.03
CA GLY A 518 13.59 -20.37 0.37
C GLY A 518 14.87 -19.90 1.05
N SER A 519 16.01 -20.53 0.77
CA SER A 519 17.32 -20.21 1.36
C SER A 519 18.19 -19.39 0.42
#